data_7f2215830c3c834495c6e353b544f8e5
#
_entry.id   7f2215830c3c834495c6e353b544f8e5
#
_cell.length_a   1.000
_cell.length_b   1.000
_cell.length_c   1.000
_cell.angle_alpha   90.00
_cell.angle_beta   90.00
_cell.angle_gamma   90.00
#
_symmetry.space_group_name_H-M   'P 1'
#
loop_
_entity.id
_entity.type
_entity.pdbx_description
1 polymer ?
#
loop_
_entity_poly.entity_id
_entity_poly.type
_entity_poly.pdbx_seq_one_letter_code
_entity_poly.pdbx_strand_id
1 'polypeptide(L)'
;MMEQIKGAKYDEGKPRPSLVPVAAIEAIMQVREFGKAKYADAEDWRKVPHEKWLDALLRHVLHIWDNQLALDDESGLPALWHVITNAAFLCAAYKKDMQAAVVQKAVNDDMAEWRDEPELCCTEIYCDSFTQTCKNHCLKHLDVRDCKEVQQCEEAKK
;
A
#
# COMPACT_ATOMS: atom_id res chain seq x y z
N MET A 1 -1.90 35.45 -7.45
CA MET A 1 -1.98 34.81 -8.79
C MET A 1 -0.59 34.35 -9.15
N MET A 2 -0.32 33.04 -9.18
CA MET A 2 0.96 32.50 -9.67
C MET A 2 0.96 32.64 -11.20
N GLU A 3 1.93 33.34 -11.73
CA GLU A 3 2.16 33.46 -13.15
C GLU A 3 2.57 32.08 -13.70
N GLN A 4 1.76 31.51 -14.58
CA GLN A 4 2.11 30.24 -15.25
C GLN A 4 3.27 30.47 -16.19
N ILE A 5 4.45 30.00 -15.82
CA ILE A 5 5.62 30.01 -16.72
C ILE A 5 5.33 29.05 -17.86
N LYS A 6 5.18 29.60 -19.06
CA LYS A 6 4.94 28.84 -20.30
C LYS A 6 6.10 27.86 -20.52
N GLY A 7 5.82 26.54 -20.54
CA GLY A 7 6.83 25.50 -20.71
C GLY A 7 7.38 24.91 -19.40
N ALA A 8 6.90 25.32 -18.22
CA ALA A 8 7.28 24.71 -16.96
C ALA A 8 6.62 23.33 -16.81
N LYS A 9 7.44 22.32 -16.47
CA LYS A 9 6.96 20.98 -16.13
C LYS A 9 6.86 20.88 -14.60
N TYR A 10 5.65 20.64 -14.12
CA TYR A 10 5.40 20.48 -12.69
C TYR A 10 5.61 19.01 -12.30
N ASP A 11 6.74 18.71 -11.63
CA ASP A 11 7.11 17.36 -11.19
C ASP A 11 7.14 17.24 -9.66
N GLU A 12 6.64 18.25 -8.94
CA GLU A 12 6.54 18.22 -7.49
C GLU A 12 5.65 17.05 -7.03
N GLY A 13 6.11 16.31 -6.03
CA GLY A 13 5.41 15.13 -5.50
C GLY A 13 5.44 13.87 -6.38
N LYS A 14 6.01 13.93 -7.58
CA LYS A 14 6.14 12.75 -8.45
C LYS A 14 7.37 11.91 -8.07
N PRO A 15 7.25 10.56 -8.09
CA PRO A 15 8.41 9.69 -7.93
C PRO A 15 9.50 10.00 -8.98
N ARG A 16 10.75 10.00 -8.54
CA ARG A 16 11.92 10.29 -9.40
C ARG A 16 12.62 9.00 -9.81
N PRO A 17 12.49 8.54 -11.07
CA PRO A 17 13.17 7.34 -11.55
C PRO A 17 14.70 7.41 -11.43
N SER A 18 15.28 8.62 -11.48
CA SER A 18 16.73 8.84 -11.30
C SER A 18 17.29 8.45 -9.94
N LEU A 19 16.43 8.19 -8.95
CA LEU A 19 16.85 7.66 -7.64
C LEU A 19 17.04 6.13 -7.66
N VAL A 20 16.60 5.43 -8.70
CA VAL A 20 16.81 4.00 -8.84
C VAL A 20 18.22 3.77 -9.40
N PRO A 21 19.07 2.96 -8.73
CA PRO A 21 20.40 2.64 -9.25
C PRO A 21 20.30 1.99 -10.64
N VAL A 22 21.03 2.51 -11.61
CA VAL A 22 21.03 1.99 -12.99
C VAL A 22 21.40 0.52 -13.02
N ALA A 23 22.39 0.11 -12.22
CA ALA A 23 22.82 -1.28 -12.11
C ALA A 23 21.70 -2.25 -11.72
N ALA A 24 20.72 -1.80 -10.92
CA ALA A 24 19.55 -2.63 -10.58
C ALA A 24 18.63 -2.85 -11.79
N ILE A 25 18.47 -1.83 -12.62
CA ILE A 25 17.69 -1.93 -13.87
C ILE A 25 18.41 -2.85 -14.85
N GLU A 26 19.70 -2.68 -15.02
CA GLU A 26 20.53 -3.52 -15.91
C GLU A 26 20.51 -4.99 -15.48
N ALA A 27 20.59 -5.28 -14.18
CA ALA A 27 20.46 -6.63 -13.65
C ALA A 27 19.15 -7.30 -14.05
N ILE A 28 18.02 -6.58 -13.88
CA ILE A 28 16.70 -7.07 -14.29
C ILE A 28 16.66 -7.31 -15.82
N MET A 29 17.22 -6.40 -16.60
CA MET A 29 17.24 -6.53 -18.07
C MET A 29 17.98 -7.80 -18.50
N GLN A 30 19.17 -8.09 -17.93
CA GLN A 30 19.95 -9.27 -18.29
C GLN A 30 19.21 -10.58 -17.98
N VAL A 31 18.62 -10.69 -16.78
CA VAL A 31 17.83 -11.88 -16.41
C VAL A 31 16.58 -12.00 -17.31
N ARG A 32 15.95 -10.88 -17.67
CA ARG A 32 14.79 -10.88 -18.57
C ARG A 32 15.17 -11.33 -19.98
N GLU A 33 16.30 -10.91 -20.53
CA GLU A 33 16.78 -11.36 -21.82
C GLU A 33 17.11 -12.87 -21.82
N PHE A 34 17.74 -13.38 -20.75
CA PHE A 34 17.93 -14.82 -20.57
C PHE A 34 16.58 -15.56 -20.55
N GLY A 35 15.62 -15.10 -19.75
CA GLY A 35 14.29 -15.72 -19.68
C GLY A 35 13.56 -15.69 -21.02
N LYS A 36 13.64 -14.59 -21.77
CA LYS A 36 13.06 -14.47 -23.12
C LYS A 36 13.67 -15.47 -24.10
N ALA A 37 14.97 -15.71 -24.01
CA ALA A 37 15.63 -16.71 -24.85
C ALA A 37 15.19 -18.15 -24.51
N LYS A 38 14.81 -18.41 -23.24
CA LYS A 38 14.39 -19.71 -22.75
C LYS A 38 12.90 -20.00 -23.01
N TYR A 39 12.04 -18.99 -22.94
CA TYR A 39 10.58 -19.13 -23.06
C TYR A 39 10.08 -18.50 -24.35
N ALA A 40 9.02 -19.09 -24.92
CA ALA A 40 8.48 -18.66 -26.22
C ALA A 40 7.86 -17.25 -26.17
N ASP A 41 7.33 -16.84 -25.04
CA ASP A 41 6.70 -15.53 -24.82
C ASP A 41 7.36 -14.80 -23.66
N ALA A 42 7.80 -13.56 -23.92
CA ALA A 42 8.39 -12.70 -22.91
C ALA A 42 7.43 -12.37 -21.74
N GLU A 43 6.12 -12.51 -21.95
CA GLU A 43 5.09 -12.20 -20.96
C GLU A 43 4.56 -13.44 -20.23
N ASP A 44 5.05 -14.64 -20.53
CA ASP A 44 4.62 -15.89 -19.87
C ASP A 44 4.81 -15.87 -18.35
N TRP A 45 5.72 -15.05 -17.84
CA TRP A 45 5.91 -14.85 -16.40
C TRP A 45 4.62 -14.42 -15.67
N ARG A 46 3.69 -13.73 -16.36
CA ARG A 46 2.40 -13.29 -15.79
C ARG A 46 1.44 -14.44 -15.49
N LYS A 47 1.67 -15.59 -16.12
CA LYS A 47 0.86 -16.80 -15.95
C LYS A 47 1.38 -17.70 -14.83
N VAL A 48 2.57 -17.40 -14.30
CA VAL A 48 3.21 -18.19 -13.25
C VAL A 48 2.59 -17.83 -11.90
N PRO A 49 2.17 -18.82 -11.09
CA PRO A 49 1.68 -18.58 -9.74
C PRO A 49 2.72 -17.83 -8.89
N HIS A 50 2.25 -16.89 -8.06
CA HIS A 50 3.10 -15.99 -7.28
C HIS A 50 4.02 -16.73 -6.31
N GLU A 51 3.55 -17.85 -5.75
CA GLU A 51 4.31 -18.71 -4.84
C GLU A 51 5.60 -19.21 -5.49
N LYS A 52 5.56 -19.49 -6.80
CA LYS A 52 6.75 -19.95 -7.54
C LYS A 52 7.81 -18.85 -7.67
N TRP A 53 7.40 -17.59 -7.79
CA TRP A 53 8.33 -16.47 -7.76
C TRP A 53 8.93 -16.26 -6.38
N LEU A 54 8.13 -16.44 -5.33
CA LEU A 54 8.62 -16.35 -3.96
C LEU A 54 9.62 -17.47 -3.65
N ASP A 55 9.32 -18.71 -4.05
CA ASP A 55 10.22 -19.84 -3.90
C ASP A 55 11.53 -19.63 -4.66
N ALA A 56 11.48 -19.13 -5.88
CA ALA A 56 12.66 -18.82 -6.68
C ALA A 56 13.50 -17.72 -6.01
N LEU A 57 12.87 -16.65 -5.54
CA LEU A 57 13.51 -15.57 -4.82
C LEU A 57 14.26 -16.10 -3.60
N LEU A 58 13.59 -16.90 -2.76
CA LEU A 58 14.18 -17.47 -1.56
C LEU A 58 15.38 -18.39 -1.87
N ARG A 59 15.28 -19.23 -2.92
CA ARG A 59 16.43 -20.06 -3.33
C ARG A 59 17.65 -19.22 -3.68
N HIS A 60 17.49 -18.17 -4.47
CA HIS A 60 18.59 -17.29 -4.82
C HIS A 60 19.12 -16.50 -3.60
N VAL A 61 18.25 -16.09 -2.67
CA VAL A 61 18.67 -15.46 -1.40
C VAL A 61 19.53 -16.42 -0.59
N LEU A 62 19.12 -17.68 -0.44
CA LEU A 62 19.91 -18.68 0.29
C LEU A 62 21.25 -18.96 -0.41
N HIS A 63 21.27 -18.96 -1.74
CA HIS A 63 22.50 -19.14 -2.51
C HIS A 63 23.50 -17.99 -2.28
N ILE A 64 23.04 -16.73 -2.29
CA ILE A 64 23.94 -15.59 -1.98
C ILE A 64 24.28 -15.49 -0.49
N TRP A 65 23.47 -16.07 0.40
CA TRP A 65 23.78 -16.14 1.82
C TRP A 65 25.02 -16.99 2.08
N ASP A 66 25.14 -18.10 1.37
CA ASP A 66 26.31 -18.98 1.42
C ASP A 66 27.51 -18.37 0.70
N ASN A 67 27.29 -17.77 -0.47
CA ASN A 67 28.33 -17.11 -1.26
C ASN A 67 27.79 -15.84 -1.91
N GLN A 68 28.21 -14.67 -1.42
CA GLN A 68 27.74 -13.37 -1.90
C GLN A 68 27.97 -13.11 -3.40
N LEU A 69 28.92 -13.78 -4.01
CA LEU A 69 29.24 -13.69 -5.45
C LEU A 69 28.74 -14.90 -6.24
N ALA A 70 27.81 -15.68 -5.67
CA ALA A 70 27.26 -16.84 -6.33
C ALA A 70 26.63 -16.50 -7.70
N LEU A 71 26.91 -17.34 -8.66
CA LEU A 71 26.27 -17.32 -9.96
C LEU A 71 25.14 -18.35 -9.96
N ASP A 72 24.06 -18.04 -10.66
CA ASP A 72 23.00 -19.01 -10.91
C ASP A 72 23.45 -20.09 -11.89
N ASP A 73 23.26 -21.35 -11.54
CA ASP A 73 23.78 -22.51 -12.27
C ASP A 73 23.20 -22.64 -13.69
N GLU A 74 22.01 -22.10 -13.91
CA GLU A 74 21.32 -22.23 -15.19
C GLU A 74 21.68 -21.09 -16.16
N SER A 75 21.67 -19.86 -15.66
CA SER A 75 21.90 -18.66 -16.47
C SER A 75 23.37 -18.22 -16.53
N GLY A 76 24.17 -18.61 -15.54
CA GLY A 76 25.53 -18.09 -15.33
C GLY A 76 25.54 -16.62 -14.87
N LEU A 77 24.38 -16.01 -14.62
CA LEU A 77 24.26 -14.64 -14.15
C LEU A 77 24.35 -14.60 -12.60
N PRO A 78 24.74 -13.45 -12.02
CA PRO A 78 24.76 -13.33 -10.56
C PRO A 78 23.41 -13.68 -9.94
N ALA A 79 23.42 -14.56 -8.92
CA ALA A 79 22.20 -14.97 -8.22
C ALA A 79 21.44 -13.78 -7.63
N LEU A 80 22.13 -12.71 -7.23
CA LEU A 80 21.53 -11.45 -6.78
C LEU A 80 20.65 -10.80 -7.85
N TRP A 81 21.00 -10.94 -9.12
CA TRP A 81 20.19 -10.38 -10.22
C TRP A 81 18.85 -11.12 -10.36
N HIS A 82 18.85 -12.42 -10.09
CA HIS A 82 17.61 -13.20 -10.04
C HIS A 82 16.74 -12.82 -8.83
N VAL A 83 17.35 -12.51 -7.67
CA VAL A 83 16.61 -12.00 -6.49
C VAL A 83 15.83 -10.74 -6.86
N ILE A 84 16.50 -9.73 -7.41
CA ILE A 84 15.85 -8.45 -7.75
C ILE A 84 14.80 -8.63 -8.84
N THR A 85 15.03 -9.52 -9.82
CA THR A 85 14.08 -9.77 -10.90
C THR A 85 12.83 -10.47 -10.37
N ASN A 86 12.97 -11.50 -9.53
CA ASN A 86 11.83 -12.17 -8.89
C ASN A 86 11.05 -11.23 -7.98
N ALA A 87 11.73 -10.36 -7.23
CA ALA A 87 11.08 -9.31 -6.45
C ALA A 87 10.29 -8.34 -7.34
N ALA A 88 10.84 -7.93 -8.49
CA ALA A 88 10.12 -7.07 -9.44
C ALA A 88 8.87 -7.75 -10.02
N PHE A 89 8.90 -9.05 -10.28
CA PHE A 89 7.73 -9.81 -10.70
C PHE A 89 6.65 -9.83 -9.61
N LEU A 90 7.04 -10.09 -8.35
CA LEU A 90 6.12 -10.05 -7.22
C LEU A 90 5.51 -8.65 -7.04
N CYS A 91 6.31 -7.58 -7.13
CA CYS A 91 5.81 -6.21 -7.09
C CYS A 91 4.78 -5.95 -8.19
N ALA A 92 5.04 -6.42 -9.42
CA ALA A 92 4.10 -6.25 -10.54
C ALA A 92 2.82 -7.06 -10.35
N ALA A 93 2.93 -8.27 -9.82
CA ALA A 93 1.81 -9.17 -9.56
C ALA A 93 0.90 -8.62 -8.44
N TYR A 94 1.48 -8.19 -7.32
CA TYR A 94 0.73 -7.68 -6.16
C TYR A 94 0.40 -6.19 -6.22
N LYS A 95 0.72 -5.50 -7.32
CA LYS A 95 0.57 -4.04 -7.42
C LYS A 95 -0.82 -3.55 -7.02
N LYS A 96 -1.87 -4.23 -7.48
CA LYS A 96 -3.25 -3.85 -7.17
C LYS A 96 -3.58 -4.05 -5.69
N ASP A 97 -3.17 -5.18 -5.14
CA ASP A 97 -3.44 -5.53 -3.75
C ASP A 97 -2.66 -4.63 -2.79
N MET A 98 -1.40 -4.34 -3.13
CA MET A 98 -0.56 -3.40 -2.39
C MET A 98 -1.14 -1.98 -2.42
N GLN A 99 -1.64 -1.51 -3.57
CA GLN A 99 -2.30 -0.20 -3.67
C GLN A 99 -3.56 -0.15 -2.82
N ALA A 100 -4.39 -1.21 -2.86
CA ALA A 100 -5.58 -1.30 -2.02
C ALA A 100 -5.23 -1.31 -0.52
N ALA A 101 -4.20 -2.05 -0.12
CA ALA A 101 -3.73 -2.10 1.27
C ALA A 101 -3.20 -0.75 1.78
N VAL A 102 -2.47 0.00 0.93
CA VAL A 102 -1.97 1.35 1.27
C VAL A 102 -3.14 2.32 1.44
N VAL A 103 -4.12 2.29 0.54
CA VAL A 103 -5.32 3.12 0.64
C VAL A 103 -6.12 2.76 1.89
N GLN A 104 -6.32 1.47 2.17
CA GLN A 104 -7.04 1.01 3.37
C GLN A 104 -6.33 1.42 4.65
N LYS A 105 -4.98 1.37 4.67
CA LYS A 105 -4.21 1.84 5.82
C LYS A 105 -4.40 3.35 6.04
N ALA A 106 -4.30 4.17 4.98
CA ALA A 106 -4.51 5.61 5.07
C ALA A 106 -5.90 5.94 5.63
N VAL A 107 -6.95 5.27 5.11
CA VAL A 107 -8.32 5.42 5.63
C VAL A 107 -8.42 5.02 7.09
N ASN A 108 -7.75 3.94 7.50
CA ASN A 108 -7.78 3.49 8.89
C ASN A 108 -7.00 4.46 9.81
N ASP A 109 -5.89 5.03 9.34
CA ASP A 109 -5.09 6.01 10.09
C ASP A 109 -5.90 7.30 10.28
N ASP A 110 -6.55 7.82 9.22
CA ASP A 110 -7.46 8.96 9.30
C ASP A 110 -8.62 8.68 10.28
N MET A 111 -9.22 7.49 10.20
CA MET A 111 -10.30 7.09 11.12
C MET A 111 -9.82 6.89 12.56
N ALA A 112 -8.53 6.58 12.77
CA ALA A 112 -7.95 6.49 14.11
C ALA A 112 -7.78 7.89 14.73
N GLU A 113 -7.33 8.87 13.96
CA GLU A 113 -7.21 10.26 14.39
C GLU A 113 -8.56 10.82 14.86
N TRP A 114 -9.62 10.51 14.11
CA TRP A 114 -11.00 10.87 14.52
C TRP A 114 -11.50 10.15 15.78
N ARG A 115 -10.92 8.98 16.11
CA ARG A 115 -11.28 8.22 17.32
C ARG A 115 -10.59 8.74 18.57
N ASP A 116 -9.43 9.37 18.42
CA ASP A 116 -8.64 9.90 19.53
C ASP A 116 -8.95 11.38 19.83
N GLU A 117 -9.83 12.03 19.07
CA GLU A 117 -10.39 13.31 19.50
C GLU A 117 -11.22 13.08 20.77
N PRO A 118 -10.89 13.79 21.88
CA PRO A 118 -11.65 13.68 23.11
C PRO A 118 -13.08 14.11 22.82
N GLU A 119 -14.00 13.22 23.09
CA GLU A 119 -15.45 13.34 23.16
C GLU A 119 -15.98 14.79 23.05
N LEU A 120 -16.03 15.34 21.85
CA LEU A 120 -16.97 16.41 21.52
C LEU A 120 -18.33 15.76 21.28
N CYS A 121 -18.79 15.01 22.28
CA CYS A 121 -20.16 14.56 22.35
C CYS A 121 -20.97 15.68 22.95
N CYS A 122 -21.63 16.45 22.12
CA CYS A 122 -22.83 17.25 22.45
C CYS A 122 -22.70 18.37 23.48
N THR A 123 -21.54 19.00 23.71
CA THR A 123 -21.49 20.06 24.71
C THR A 123 -21.88 21.45 24.22
N GLU A 124 -21.99 21.71 22.91
CA GLU A 124 -22.33 23.08 22.45
C GLU A 124 -23.17 23.20 21.17
N ILE A 125 -23.76 22.16 20.64
CA ILE A 125 -24.63 22.32 19.47
C ILE A 125 -26.05 21.85 19.81
N TYR A 126 -26.92 22.80 20.00
CA TYR A 126 -28.38 22.76 19.95
C TYR A 126 -28.95 21.37 19.60
N CYS A 127 -29.33 20.65 20.63
CA CYS A 127 -30.18 19.47 20.51
C CYS A 127 -31.63 19.90 20.44
N ASP A 128 -32.01 20.68 19.42
CA ASP A 128 -33.39 21.17 19.25
C ASP A 128 -34.34 20.14 18.61
N SER A 129 -33.79 19.03 18.19
CA SER A 129 -34.64 17.90 17.76
C SER A 129 -33.85 16.60 17.81
N PHE A 130 -34.39 15.59 18.44
CA PHE A 130 -33.94 14.22 18.45
C PHE A 130 -34.05 13.65 17.03
N THR A 131 -33.20 14.14 16.11
CA THR A 131 -33.19 13.72 14.72
C THR A 131 -32.39 12.44 14.56
N GLN A 132 -32.66 11.72 13.47
CA GLN A 132 -31.94 10.53 13.04
C GLN A 132 -30.40 10.75 13.00
N THR A 133 -29.95 11.99 12.85
CA THR A 133 -28.55 12.43 12.83
C THR A 133 -27.86 12.21 14.18
N CYS A 134 -28.54 12.49 15.29
CA CYS A 134 -27.98 12.24 16.62
C CYS A 134 -27.77 10.73 16.86
N LYS A 135 -28.69 9.89 16.41
CA LYS A 135 -28.55 8.42 16.49
C LYS A 135 -27.33 7.89 15.74
N ASN A 136 -27.00 8.52 14.61
CA ASN A 136 -25.86 8.11 13.79
C ASN A 136 -24.50 8.58 14.36
N HIS A 137 -24.47 9.67 15.13
CA HIS A 137 -23.26 10.15 15.80
C HIS A 137 -22.95 9.39 17.10
N CYS A 138 -23.98 8.89 17.79
CA CYS A 138 -23.82 8.10 19.01
C CYS A 138 -23.55 6.60 18.76
N LEU A 139 -23.15 6.19 17.58
CA LEU A 139 -22.80 4.79 17.27
C LEU A 139 -21.64 4.20 18.07
N LYS A 140 -20.91 5.03 18.85
CA LYS A 140 -19.89 4.56 19.79
C LYS A 140 -20.45 3.98 21.10
N HIS A 141 -21.68 4.30 21.48
CA HIS A 141 -22.34 3.74 22.63
C HIS A 141 -23.25 2.61 22.18
N LEU A 142 -22.94 1.39 22.59
CA LEU A 142 -23.69 0.18 22.26
C LEU A 142 -25.15 0.20 22.78
N ASP A 143 -25.48 1.14 23.66
CA ASP A 143 -26.85 1.40 24.11
C ASP A 143 -27.08 2.90 24.32
N VAL A 144 -27.97 3.49 23.50
CA VAL A 144 -28.38 4.92 23.58
C VAL A 144 -28.94 5.26 24.96
N ARG A 145 -29.38 4.27 25.75
CA ARG A 145 -29.95 4.43 27.09
C ARG A 145 -28.92 4.78 28.15
N ASP A 146 -27.64 4.53 27.89
CA ASP A 146 -26.54 4.81 28.84
C ASP A 146 -25.91 6.20 28.64
N CYS A 147 -26.33 6.96 27.66
CA CYS A 147 -25.87 8.33 27.45
C CYS A 147 -26.54 9.27 28.48
N LYS A 148 -25.75 9.80 29.41
CA LYS A 148 -26.24 10.71 30.48
C LYS A 148 -26.99 11.92 29.93
N GLU A 149 -26.59 12.42 28.75
CA GLU A 149 -27.22 13.57 28.11
C GLU A 149 -28.59 13.24 27.49
N VAL A 150 -28.80 12.01 27.01
CA VAL A 150 -30.13 11.55 26.56
C VAL A 150 -31.11 11.55 27.73
N GLN A 151 -30.67 11.09 28.93
CA GLN A 151 -31.48 11.10 30.12
C GLN A 151 -31.87 12.52 30.58
N GLN A 152 -30.92 13.48 30.49
CA GLN A 152 -31.17 14.87 30.81
C GLN A 152 -32.16 15.53 29.83
N CYS A 153 -32.08 15.22 28.53
CA CYS A 153 -33.04 15.70 27.52
C CYS A 153 -34.46 15.14 27.71
N GLU A 154 -34.59 13.92 28.22
CA GLU A 154 -35.90 13.35 28.51
C GLU A 154 -36.52 13.95 29.79
N GLU A 155 -35.71 14.29 30.78
CA GLU A 155 -36.21 14.97 32.01
C GLU A 155 -36.62 16.41 31.75
N ALA A 156 -35.95 17.10 30.84
CA ALA A 156 -36.30 18.49 30.47
C ALA A 156 -37.64 18.62 29.66
N LYS A 157 -38.17 17.51 29.17
CA LYS A 157 -39.43 17.46 28.41
C LYS A 157 -40.66 17.09 29.27
N LYS A 158 -40.48 16.87 30.58
CA LYS A 158 -41.57 16.66 31.54
C LYS A 158 -41.86 17.96 32.29
#